data_588cf44eff8b348f7dda024ecc662d27
#
_entry.id   588cf44eff8b348f7dda024ecc662d27
#
_cell.length_a   1.000
_cell.length_b   1.000
_cell.length_c   1.000
_cell.angle_alpha   90.00
_cell.angle_beta   90.00
_cell.angle_gamma   90.00
#
_symmetry.space_group_name_H-M   'P 1'
#
loop_
_entity.id
_entity.type
_entity.pdbx_description
1 polymer ?
#
loop_
_entity_poly.entity_id
_entity_poly.type
_entity_poly.pdbx_seq_one_letter_code
_entity_poly.pdbx_strand_id
1 'polypeptide(L)'
;MIDSLTLDQMRVLVAVADTGSFSAAARKLGRVQSAISQSIQTLETTLGLALFDRSGKTPRLTDGGKALVGDARALIAGAQAIRARAQSIAEDVEPELTLAVDSMLPIPLLMESLKALRDAFPLLPASVFTEALGGAEQRLRDGAARLAIYPITPAGPCDLVSEFMTRVALWPVVAASHPLAAQPQPLAREALEPHVQLVLTDRTQLTQNLSGGIVSRHIWRFADFATRLDFLLAGFGWCNMPSHMVAEHVAAGRLKRLEIANQEDVALPLHVVHERGRSPGRAGRWLIADLRERMKTCPGAYRGAEKATAEAEEAVA
;
A
#
# COMPACT_ATOMS: atom_id res chain seq x y z
N MET A 1 20.31 21.34 -28.77
CA MET A 1 20.57 20.20 -29.70
C MET A 1 19.68 18.97 -29.43
N ILE A 2 18.87 18.93 -28.36
CA ILE A 2 17.86 17.88 -28.15
C ILE A 2 16.61 18.08 -29.04
N ASP A 3 16.37 19.30 -29.48
CA ASP A 3 15.17 19.69 -30.27
C ASP A 3 15.06 19.04 -31.65
N SER A 4 16.10 18.37 -32.14
CA SER A 4 16.10 17.73 -33.46
C SER A 4 15.82 16.22 -33.44
N LEU A 5 15.73 15.58 -32.25
CA LEU A 5 15.37 14.16 -32.11
C LEU A 5 13.86 14.00 -31.95
N THR A 6 13.25 13.13 -32.76
CA THR A 6 11.81 12.88 -32.72
C THR A 6 11.48 11.42 -32.39
N LEU A 7 10.35 11.18 -31.75
CA LEU A 7 9.83 9.83 -31.53
C LEU A 7 9.57 9.08 -32.85
N ASP A 8 9.28 9.79 -33.91
CA ASP A 8 9.08 9.21 -35.22
C ASP A 8 10.38 8.61 -35.76
N GLN A 9 11.50 9.34 -35.65
CA GLN A 9 12.82 8.81 -35.98
C GLN A 9 13.19 7.57 -35.18
N MET A 10 12.85 7.53 -33.86
CA MET A 10 13.07 6.34 -33.02
C MET A 10 12.25 5.14 -33.52
N ARG A 11 10.98 5.36 -33.89
CA ARG A 11 10.13 4.31 -34.49
C ARG A 11 10.70 3.80 -35.80
N VAL A 12 11.19 4.68 -36.66
CA VAL A 12 11.82 4.30 -37.93
C VAL A 12 13.08 3.49 -37.70
N LEU A 13 13.97 3.92 -36.78
CA LEU A 13 15.17 3.20 -36.40
C LEU A 13 14.85 1.76 -35.92
N VAL A 14 13.92 1.63 -34.98
CA VAL A 14 13.51 0.32 -34.46
C VAL A 14 12.88 -0.55 -35.55
N ALA A 15 12.02 0.03 -36.42
CA ALA A 15 11.38 -0.73 -37.47
C ALA A 15 12.39 -1.27 -38.52
N VAL A 16 13.42 -0.49 -38.87
CA VAL A 16 14.48 -0.95 -39.78
C VAL A 16 15.35 -2.02 -39.09
N ALA A 17 15.68 -1.84 -37.82
CA ALA A 17 16.41 -2.82 -37.03
C ALA A 17 15.69 -4.18 -36.92
N ASP A 18 14.38 -4.14 -36.62
CA ASP A 18 13.55 -5.35 -36.46
C ASP A 18 13.34 -6.11 -37.79
N THR A 19 13.18 -5.39 -38.88
CA THR A 19 12.86 -5.99 -40.20
C THR A 19 14.10 -6.31 -41.02
N GLY A 20 15.25 -5.75 -40.67
CA GLY A 20 16.50 -5.88 -41.45
C GLY A 20 16.45 -5.27 -42.85
N SER A 21 15.42 -4.44 -43.19
CA SER A 21 15.21 -3.90 -44.50
C SER A 21 14.46 -2.56 -44.48
N PHE A 22 14.97 -1.57 -45.18
CA PHE A 22 14.28 -0.27 -45.35
C PHE A 22 12.91 -0.42 -46.02
N SER A 23 12.83 -1.31 -47.04
CA SER A 23 11.56 -1.56 -47.75
C SER A 23 10.53 -2.29 -46.86
N ALA A 24 10.98 -3.23 -46.05
CA ALA A 24 10.09 -3.94 -45.12
C ALA A 24 9.63 -3.02 -43.99
N ALA A 25 10.53 -2.17 -43.42
CA ALA A 25 10.17 -1.14 -42.46
C ALA A 25 9.15 -0.12 -43.05
N ALA A 26 9.34 0.26 -44.30
CA ALA A 26 8.41 1.16 -44.99
C ALA A 26 6.99 0.55 -45.07
N ARG A 27 6.88 -0.72 -45.46
CA ARG A 27 5.58 -1.42 -45.47
C ARG A 27 4.98 -1.53 -44.06
N LYS A 28 5.80 -1.88 -43.04
CA LYS A 28 5.35 -1.99 -41.64
C LYS A 28 4.80 -0.66 -41.10
N LEU A 29 5.39 0.46 -41.50
CA LEU A 29 5.02 1.80 -41.04
C LEU A 29 4.02 2.53 -41.99
N GLY A 30 3.58 1.91 -43.09
CA GLY A 30 2.67 2.52 -44.07
C GLY A 30 3.28 3.71 -44.81
N ARG A 31 4.62 3.66 -45.09
CA ARG A 31 5.37 4.76 -45.72
C ARG A 31 6.11 4.29 -46.96
N VAL A 32 6.60 5.26 -47.74
CA VAL A 32 7.49 4.98 -48.87
C VAL A 32 8.93 4.78 -48.36
N GLN A 33 9.68 3.92 -49.06
CA GLN A 33 11.07 3.57 -48.65
C GLN A 33 11.98 4.81 -48.60
N SER A 34 11.82 5.76 -49.52
CA SER A 34 12.62 7.00 -49.56
C SER A 34 12.45 7.82 -48.26
N ALA A 35 11.24 7.91 -47.72
CA ALA A 35 10.98 8.62 -46.46
C ALA A 35 11.66 7.91 -45.24
N ILE A 36 11.67 6.57 -45.20
CA ILE A 36 12.38 5.83 -44.18
C ILE A 36 13.88 6.05 -44.26
N SER A 37 14.42 5.99 -45.50
CA SER A 37 15.86 6.22 -45.75
C SER A 37 16.28 7.63 -45.34
N GLN A 38 15.49 8.65 -45.71
CA GLN A 38 15.70 10.03 -45.33
C GLN A 38 15.68 10.24 -43.81
N SER A 39 14.69 9.64 -43.13
CA SER A 39 14.55 9.74 -41.69
C SER A 39 15.79 9.17 -40.96
N ILE A 40 16.29 8.01 -41.39
CA ILE A 40 17.52 7.43 -40.83
C ILE A 40 18.73 8.31 -41.14
N GLN A 41 18.86 8.82 -42.36
CA GLN A 41 19.98 9.69 -42.73
C GLN A 41 19.99 10.99 -41.91
N THR A 42 18.83 11.61 -41.71
CA THR A 42 18.69 12.79 -40.85
C THR A 42 19.08 12.45 -39.42
N LEU A 43 18.65 11.29 -38.90
CA LEU A 43 19.00 10.83 -37.54
C LEU A 43 20.51 10.62 -37.40
N GLU A 44 21.15 9.92 -38.36
CA GLU A 44 22.59 9.70 -38.41
C GLU A 44 23.36 11.03 -38.45
N THR A 45 22.88 11.99 -39.23
CA THR A 45 23.48 13.34 -39.32
C THR A 45 23.34 14.09 -38.00
N THR A 46 22.17 14.03 -37.37
CA THR A 46 21.91 14.70 -36.10
C THR A 46 22.77 14.13 -34.97
N LEU A 47 22.99 12.80 -34.96
CA LEU A 47 23.79 12.12 -33.95
C LEU A 47 25.32 12.14 -34.28
N GLY A 48 25.68 12.50 -35.48
CA GLY A 48 27.08 12.41 -35.92
C GLY A 48 27.62 10.99 -36.02
N LEU A 49 26.73 9.97 -36.14
CA LEU A 49 27.08 8.57 -36.04
C LEU A 49 26.29 7.75 -37.07
N ALA A 50 26.99 6.88 -37.81
CA ALA A 50 26.33 5.91 -38.69
C ALA A 50 25.66 4.81 -37.86
N LEU A 51 24.38 4.58 -38.07
CA LEU A 51 23.58 3.57 -37.36
C LEU A 51 23.49 2.25 -38.16
N PHE A 52 23.59 2.35 -39.47
CA PHE A 52 23.54 1.20 -40.37
C PHE A 52 24.77 1.16 -41.30
N ASP A 53 25.37 -0.01 -41.42
CA ASP A 53 26.29 -0.34 -42.50
C ASP A 53 25.48 -0.72 -43.74
N ARG A 54 25.69 0.00 -44.83
CA ARG A 54 25.01 -0.16 -46.11
C ARG A 54 25.92 -0.76 -47.19
N SER A 55 27.11 -1.21 -46.86
CA SER A 55 28.07 -1.79 -47.82
C SER A 55 27.62 -3.13 -48.40
N GLY A 56 26.69 -3.82 -47.71
CA GLY A 56 26.14 -5.12 -48.12
C GLY A 56 24.77 -4.99 -48.85
N LYS A 57 24.21 -6.15 -49.30
CA LYS A 57 22.87 -6.23 -49.88
C LYS A 57 21.74 -5.86 -48.95
N THR A 58 21.95 -6.03 -47.64
CA THR A 58 20.99 -5.69 -46.60
C THR A 58 21.65 -4.79 -45.54
N PRO A 59 20.93 -3.79 -45.01
CA PRO A 59 21.47 -2.91 -44.00
C PRO A 59 21.70 -3.70 -42.69
N ARG A 60 22.88 -3.50 -42.08
CA ARG A 60 23.23 -4.11 -40.79
C ARG A 60 23.47 -3.00 -39.79
N LEU A 61 23.01 -3.20 -38.53
CA LEU A 61 23.31 -2.25 -37.47
C LEU A 61 24.82 -2.20 -37.20
N THR A 62 25.36 -0.99 -37.13
CA THR A 62 26.68 -0.76 -36.55
C THR A 62 26.67 -1.02 -35.05
N ASP A 63 27.84 -1.04 -34.38
CA ASP A 63 27.86 -1.17 -32.92
C ASP A 63 27.19 0.02 -32.22
N GLY A 64 27.35 1.23 -32.76
CA GLY A 64 26.61 2.40 -32.32
C GLY A 64 25.09 2.25 -32.54
N GLY A 65 24.69 1.72 -33.70
CA GLY A 65 23.28 1.42 -33.98
C GLY A 65 22.67 0.41 -33.03
N LYS A 66 23.39 -0.67 -32.67
CA LYS A 66 22.94 -1.68 -31.68
C LYS A 66 22.69 -1.06 -30.29
N ALA A 67 23.62 -0.20 -29.83
CA ALA A 67 23.48 0.49 -28.57
C ALA A 67 22.22 1.39 -28.57
N LEU A 68 22.05 2.23 -29.58
CA LEU A 68 20.98 3.20 -29.64
C LEU A 68 19.58 2.62 -29.93
N VAL A 69 19.48 1.44 -30.53
CA VAL A 69 18.18 0.74 -30.70
C VAL A 69 17.54 0.41 -29.35
N GLY A 70 18.33 0.04 -28.34
CA GLY A 70 17.85 -0.17 -26.97
C GLY A 70 17.23 1.09 -26.38
N ASP A 71 17.93 2.21 -26.49
CA ASP A 71 17.46 3.52 -26.00
C ASP A 71 16.24 3.99 -26.75
N ALA A 72 16.20 3.80 -28.08
CA ALA A 72 15.04 4.14 -28.91
C ALA A 72 13.79 3.36 -28.51
N ARG A 73 13.93 2.05 -28.19
CA ARG A 73 12.82 1.24 -27.67
C ARG A 73 12.33 1.75 -26.33
N ALA A 74 13.23 2.12 -25.42
CA ALA A 74 12.88 2.68 -24.12
C ALA A 74 12.11 4.00 -24.24
N LEU A 75 12.53 4.91 -25.13
CA LEU A 75 11.83 6.18 -25.42
C LEU A 75 10.43 5.94 -25.99
N ILE A 76 10.27 5.00 -26.92
CA ILE A 76 8.96 4.63 -27.48
C ILE A 76 8.06 4.07 -26.40
N ALA A 77 8.55 3.15 -25.57
CA ALA A 77 7.81 2.59 -24.46
C ALA A 77 7.39 3.67 -23.44
N GLY A 78 8.29 4.62 -23.11
CA GLY A 78 7.98 5.77 -22.26
C GLY A 78 6.86 6.65 -22.80
N ALA A 79 6.90 6.95 -24.11
CA ALA A 79 5.84 7.73 -24.77
C ALA A 79 4.48 6.98 -24.78
N GLN A 80 4.50 5.66 -24.96
CA GLN A 80 3.29 4.82 -24.85
C GLN A 80 2.73 4.82 -23.43
N ALA A 81 3.59 4.73 -22.42
CA ALA A 81 3.20 4.81 -21.02
C ALA A 81 2.54 6.15 -20.67
N ILE A 82 3.11 7.28 -21.15
CA ILE A 82 2.49 8.61 -20.97
C ILE A 82 1.09 8.65 -21.57
N ARG A 83 0.91 8.13 -22.79
CA ARG A 83 -0.40 8.12 -23.47
C ARG A 83 -1.42 7.26 -22.71
N ALA A 84 -1.01 6.07 -22.26
CA ALA A 84 -1.88 5.18 -21.49
C ALA A 84 -2.26 5.80 -20.15
N ARG A 85 -1.31 6.48 -19.47
CA ARG A 85 -1.57 7.21 -18.22
C ARG A 85 -2.55 8.37 -18.42
N ALA A 86 -2.40 9.14 -19.49
CA ALA A 86 -3.34 10.21 -19.81
C ALA A 86 -4.76 9.66 -20.06
N GLN A 87 -4.88 8.53 -20.72
CA GLN A 87 -6.16 7.85 -20.93
C GLN A 87 -6.76 7.36 -19.61
N SER A 88 -5.96 6.74 -18.74
CA SER A 88 -6.41 6.31 -17.40
C SER A 88 -6.95 7.46 -16.56
N ILE A 89 -6.27 8.62 -16.60
CA ILE A 89 -6.73 9.84 -15.90
C ILE A 89 -8.08 10.31 -16.45
N ALA A 90 -8.28 10.25 -17.77
CA ALA A 90 -9.55 10.60 -18.39
C ALA A 90 -10.69 9.64 -18.01
N GLU A 91 -10.39 8.44 -17.55
CA GLU A 91 -11.31 7.42 -17.04
C GLU A 91 -11.50 7.49 -15.50
N ASP A 92 -11.19 8.60 -14.86
CA ASP A 92 -11.27 8.83 -13.39
C ASP A 92 -10.36 7.91 -12.57
N VAL A 93 -9.26 7.42 -13.14
CA VAL A 93 -8.21 6.74 -12.39
C VAL A 93 -7.25 7.79 -11.83
N GLU A 94 -6.92 7.67 -10.56
CA GLU A 94 -5.97 8.58 -9.90
C GLU A 94 -4.61 8.58 -10.62
N PRO A 95 -3.91 9.73 -10.74
CA PRO A 95 -2.54 9.75 -11.25
C PRO A 95 -1.56 8.91 -10.42
N GLU A 96 -1.85 8.78 -9.13
CA GLU A 96 -1.16 7.97 -8.14
C GLU A 96 -2.13 7.60 -7.03
N LEU A 97 -2.09 6.35 -6.58
CA LEU A 97 -2.77 5.91 -5.35
C LEU A 97 -1.85 6.16 -4.16
N THR A 98 -2.20 7.10 -3.30
CA THR A 98 -1.49 7.35 -2.03
C THR A 98 -2.35 6.88 -0.87
N LEU A 99 -1.90 5.84 -0.18
CA LEU A 99 -2.62 5.14 0.89
C LEU A 99 -1.84 5.19 2.20
N ALA A 100 -2.46 5.63 3.28
CA ALA A 100 -1.95 5.49 4.64
C ALA A 100 -2.76 4.45 5.40
N VAL A 101 -2.12 3.47 6.01
CA VAL A 101 -2.80 2.44 6.80
C VAL A 101 -2.27 2.42 8.22
N ASP A 102 -3.16 2.27 9.19
CA ASP A 102 -2.73 1.92 10.54
C ASP A 102 -2.15 0.50 10.55
N SER A 103 -1.06 0.35 11.27
CA SER A 103 -0.33 -0.92 11.42
C SER A 103 -1.14 -2.03 12.10
N MET A 104 -2.33 -1.72 12.62
CA MET A 104 -3.32 -2.71 13.06
C MET A 104 -4.01 -3.44 11.90
N LEU A 105 -3.97 -2.89 10.67
CA LEU A 105 -4.54 -3.57 9.51
C LEU A 105 -3.72 -4.83 9.19
N PRO A 106 -4.36 -6.00 8.96
CA PRO A 106 -3.62 -7.21 8.59
C PRO A 106 -2.86 -7.04 7.27
N ILE A 107 -1.53 -6.93 7.34
CA ILE A 107 -0.66 -6.70 6.19
C ILE A 107 -0.80 -7.77 5.09
N PRO A 108 -0.91 -9.08 5.39
CA PRO A 108 -1.10 -10.09 4.35
C PRO A 108 -2.32 -9.81 3.48
N LEU A 109 -3.42 -9.35 4.08
CA LEU A 109 -4.65 -9.02 3.38
C LEU A 109 -4.49 -7.77 2.49
N LEU A 110 -3.82 -6.74 3.00
CA LEU A 110 -3.48 -5.56 2.19
C LEU A 110 -2.60 -5.95 1.00
N MET A 111 -1.61 -6.81 1.20
CA MET A 111 -0.73 -7.29 0.12
C MET A 111 -1.51 -8.02 -0.99
N GLU A 112 -2.46 -8.88 -0.65
CA GLU A 112 -3.31 -9.57 -1.63
C GLU A 112 -4.17 -8.58 -2.42
N SER A 113 -4.75 -7.58 -1.76
CA SER A 113 -5.52 -6.52 -2.42
C SER A 113 -4.64 -5.66 -3.34
N LEU A 114 -3.42 -5.32 -2.92
CA LEU A 114 -2.48 -4.55 -3.75
C LEU A 114 -1.96 -5.35 -4.95
N LYS A 115 -1.78 -6.68 -4.82
CA LYS A 115 -1.48 -7.54 -5.97
C LYS A 115 -2.62 -7.50 -7.00
N ALA A 116 -3.85 -7.68 -6.55
CA ALA A 116 -5.01 -7.63 -7.42
C ALA A 116 -5.22 -6.23 -8.04
N LEU A 117 -4.95 -5.18 -7.27
CA LEU A 117 -4.96 -3.79 -7.78
C LEU A 117 -3.95 -3.58 -8.90
N ARG A 118 -2.71 -4.08 -8.73
CA ARG A 118 -1.66 -3.99 -9.77
C ARG A 118 -2.10 -4.67 -11.07
N ASP A 119 -2.78 -5.79 -10.97
CA ASP A 119 -3.24 -6.54 -12.14
C ASP A 119 -4.43 -5.82 -12.82
N ALA A 120 -5.31 -5.16 -12.04
CA ALA A 120 -6.42 -4.36 -12.56
C ALA A 120 -5.98 -2.97 -13.11
N PHE A 121 -4.94 -2.38 -12.54
CA PHE A 121 -4.43 -1.05 -12.90
C PHE A 121 -2.89 -1.07 -13.06
N PRO A 122 -2.34 -1.72 -14.08
CA PRO A 122 -0.91 -2.01 -14.20
C PRO A 122 -0.01 -0.79 -14.36
N LEU A 123 -0.56 0.37 -14.73
CA LEU A 123 0.19 1.61 -14.91
C LEU A 123 0.00 2.60 -13.75
N LEU A 124 -0.76 2.24 -12.72
CA LEU A 124 -1.03 3.10 -11.57
C LEU A 124 0.16 3.04 -10.59
N PRO A 125 0.87 4.16 -10.36
CA PRO A 125 1.82 4.23 -9.24
C PRO A 125 1.06 4.17 -7.93
N ALA A 126 1.68 3.51 -6.93
CA ALA A 126 1.12 3.44 -5.59
C ALA A 126 2.18 3.75 -4.54
N SER A 127 1.84 4.61 -3.58
CA SER A 127 2.61 4.90 -2.37
C SER A 127 1.82 4.43 -1.16
N VAL A 128 2.41 3.55 -0.35
CA VAL A 128 1.76 2.99 0.83
C VAL A 128 2.56 3.36 2.07
N PHE A 129 1.91 4.05 3.01
CA PHE A 129 2.48 4.43 4.28
C PHE A 129 1.85 3.58 5.39
N THR A 130 2.68 2.95 6.20
CA THR A 130 2.23 2.23 7.41
C THR A 130 2.55 3.08 8.62
N GLU A 131 1.52 3.43 9.36
CA GLU A 131 1.61 4.34 10.50
C GLU A 131 0.98 3.72 11.74
N ALA A 132 1.21 4.32 12.89
CA ALA A 132 0.55 3.95 14.13
C ALA A 132 -0.24 5.13 14.68
N LEU A 133 -1.38 4.86 15.33
CA LEU A 133 -2.21 5.85 16.01
C LEU A 133 -2.60 7.03 15.08
N GLY A 134 -2.28 8.28 15.44
CA GLY A 134 -2.59 9.48 14.64
C GLY A 134 -1.85 9.62 13.32
N GLY A 135 -0.84 8.76 13.05
CA GLY A 135 0.03 8.93 11.89
C GLY A 135 -0.69 8.84 10.54
N ALA A 136 -1.66 7.92 10.40
CA ALA A 136 -2.42 7.79 9.16
C ALA A 136 -3.32 9.01 8.89
N GLU A 137 -3.94 9.58 9.92
CA GLU A 137 -4.70 10.83 9.81
C GLU A 137 -3.77 12.01 9.47
N GLN A 138 -2.59 12.08 10.08
CA GLN A 138 -1.61 13.12 9.77
C GLN A 138 -1.22 13.10 8.29
N ARG A 139 -1.03 11.91 7.68
CA ARG A 139 -0.73 11.78 6.25
C ARG A 139 -1.84 12.32 5.35
N LEU A 140 -3.12 12.15 5.75
CA LEU A 140 -4.24 12.78 5.04
C LEU A 140 -4.18 14.30 5.14
N ARG A 141 -4.00 14.83 6.35
CA ARG A 141 -3.98 16.29 6.60
C ARG A 141 -2.82 17.00 5.92
N ASP A 142 -1.67 16.33 5.81
CA ASP A 142 -0.50 16.85 5.09
C ASP A 142 -0.62 16.69 3.57
N GLY A 143 -1.70 16.05 3.08
CA GLY A 143 -1.88 15.75 1.66
C GLY A 143 -0.93 14.68 1.11
N ALA A 144 -0.16 14.01 1.97
CA ALA A 144 0.75 12.92 1.60
C ALA A 144 0.00 11.63 1.25
N ALA A 145 -1.19 11.43 1.81
CA ALA A 145 -2.11 10.37 1.43
C ALA A 145 -3.47 10.95 1.02
N ARG A 146 -4.13 10.33 0.05
CA ARG A 146 -5.51 10.64 -0.35
C ARG A 146 -6.54 9.72 0.28
N LEU A 147 -6.09 8.56 0.69
CA LEU A 147 -6.90 7.54 1.31
C LEU A 147 -6.18 7.03 2.56
N ALA A 148 -6.90 6.86 3.66
CA ALA A 148 -6.34 6.27 4.86
C ALA A 148 -7.27 5.21 5.45
N ILE A 149 -6.68 4.25 6.20
CA ILE A 149 -7.40 3.22 6.92
C ILE A 149 -6.88 3.21 8.35
N TYR A 150 -7.69 3.66 9.31
CA TYR A 150 -7.27 3.77 10.72
C TYR A 150 -8.47 3.80 11.67
N PRO A 151 -8.25 3.61 13.00
CA PRO A 151 -9.29 3.74 13.99
C PRO A 151 -9.70 5.21 14.16
N ILE A 152 -10.97 5.53 13.91
CA ILE A 152 -11.53 6.87 14.20
C ILE A 152 -12.24 6.87 15.54
N THR A 153 -12.08 7.95 16.28
CA THR A 153 -12.92 8.24 17.46
C THR A 153 -14.27 8.82 17.01
N PRO A 154 -15.37 8.59 17.75
CA PRO A 154 -16.71 9.07 17.39
C PRO A 154 -16.84 10.57 17.17
N ALA A 155 -15.91 11.37 17.70
CA ALA A 155 -15.82 12.81 17.52
C ALA A 155 -14.91 13.24 16.37
N GLY A 156 -14.84 12.44 15.31
CA GLY A 156 -13.98 12.69 14.15
C GLY A 156 -14.21 14.07 13.52
N PRO A 157 -13.16 14.63 12.87
CA PRO A 157 -13.20 15.99 12.31
C PRO A 157 -14.25 16.11 11.19
N CYS A 158 -14.94 17.25 11.15
CA CYS A 158 -16.03 17.51 10.17
C CYS A 158 -15.54 17.60 8.70
N ASP A 159 -14.25 17.73 8.48
CA ASP A 159 -13.59 17.85 7.17
C ASP A 159 -13.26 16.50 6.52
N LEU A 160 -13.33 15.42 7.28
CA LEU A 160 -13.11 14.06 6.79
C LEU A 160 -14.43 13.31 6.56
N VAL A 161 -14.41 12.42 5.60
CA VAL A 161 -15.46 11.42 5.36
C VAL A 161 -14.91 10.08 5.79
N SER A 162 -15.64 9.38 6.64
CA SER A 162 -15.25 8.08 7.16
C SER A 162 -16.34 7.05 6.89
N GLU A 163 -15.91 5.86 6.46
CA GLU A 163 -16.78 4.71 6.27
C GLU A 163 -16.22 3.53 7.05
N PHE A 164 -17.08 2.87 7.82
CA PHE A 164 -16.68 1.67 8.54
C PHE A 164 -16.14 0.60 7.58
N MET A 165 -15.04 -0.04 7.95
CA MET A 165 -14.45 -1.14 7.18
C MET A 165 -14.52 -2.46 7.93
N THR A 166 -13.95 -2.54 9.13
CA THR A 166 -13.87 -3.76 9.94
C THR A 166 -13.55 -3.44 11.38
N ARG A 167 -13.48 -4.47 12.23
CA ARG A 167 -12.97 -4.36 13.60
C ARG A 167 -11.76 -5.28 13.79
N VAL A 168 -10.76 -4.81 14.51
CA VAL A 168 -9.57 -5.58 14.89
C VAL A 168 -9.62 -5.86 16.39
N ALA A 169 -9.66 -7.14 16.74
CA ALA A 169 -9.61 -7.57 18.14
C ALA A 169 -8.22 -7.33 18.75
N LEU A 170 -8.19 -6.81 19.95
CA LEU A 170 -6.98 -6.64 20.75
C LEU A 170 -6.96 -7.67 21.87
N TRP A 171 -5.92 -8.47 21.92
CA TRP A 171 -5.73 -9.41 23.01
C TRP A 171 -4.71 -8.87 24.01
N PRO A 172 -5.03 -8.85 25.32
CA PRO A 172 -4.04 -8.68 26.34
C PRO A 172 -3.16 -9.93 26.39
N VAL A 173 -1.86 -9.75 26.20
CA VAL A 173 -0.90 -10.85 26.03
C VAL A 173 0.37 -10.61 26.81
N VAL A 174 1.03 -11.71 27.17
CA VAL A 174 2.28 -11.73 27.89
C VAL A 174 3.14 -12.91 27.42
N ALA A 175 4.46 -12.82 27.56
CA ALA A 175 5.33 -13.98 27.29
C ALA A 175 5.00 -15.15 28.23
N ALA A 176 5.12 -16.37 27.73
CA ALA A 176 4.85 -17.57 28.53
C ALA A 176 5.78 -17.69 29.77
N SER A 177 6.98 -17.09 29.71
CA SER A 177 7.94 -17.03 30.82
C SER A 177 7.66 -15.94 31.85
N HIS A 178 6.73 -15.01 31.56
CA HIS A 178 6.46 -13.89 32.46
C HIS A 178 5.62 -14.31 33.66
N PRO A 179 5.83 -13.72 34.87
CA PRO A 179 5.09 -14.12 36.11
C PRO A 179 3.57 -14.08 35.98
N LEU A 180 3.00 -13.14 35.22
CA LEU A 180 1.55 -13.07 34.95
C LEU A 180 1.03 -14.31 34.22
N ALA A 181 1.85 -14.98 33.42
CA ALA A 181 1.43 -16.19 32.70
C ALA A 181 1.16 -17.38 33.66
N ALA A 182 1.84 -17.44 34.82
CA ALA A 182 1.68 -18.49 35.81
C ALA A 182 0.50 -18.26 36.76
N GLN A 183 -0.08 -17.06 36.79
CA GLN A 183 -1.19 -16.73 37.67
C GLN A 183 -2.50 -17.39 37.22
N PRO A 184 -3.40 -17.76 38.17
CA PRO A 184 -4.75 -18.22 37.86
C PRO A 184 -5.55 -17.18 37.06
N GLN A 185 -6.31 -17.63 36.09
CA GLN A 185 -7.18 -16.79 35.26
C GLN A 185 -8.65 -16.95 35.69
N PRO A 186 -9.50 -15.94 35.60
CA PRO A 186 -9.21 -14.57 35.13
C PRO A 186 -8.43 -13.74 36.18
N LEU A 187 -7.55 -12.86 35.71
CA LEU A 187 -6.77 -11.95 36.55
C LEU A 187 -7.61 -10.75 37.01
N ALA A 188 -7.45 -10.35 38.27
CA ALA A 188 -7.91 -9.03 38.69
C ALA A 188 -7.09 -7.93 37.95
N ARG A 189 -7.73 -6.81 37.63
CA ARG A 189 -7.06 -5.71 36.94
C ARG A 189 -5.85 -5.18 37.71
N GLU A 190 -5.94 -5.16 39.02
CA GLU A 190 -4.90 -4.72 39.96
C GLU A 190 -3.64 -5.59 39.88
N ALA A 191 -3.78 -6.86 39.49
CA ALA A 191 -2.64 -7.75 39.27
C ALA A 191 -1.71 -7.30 38.14
N LEU A 192 -2.20 -6.48 37.21
CA LEU A 192 -1.42 -5.95 36.10
C LEU A 192 -0.57 -4.71 36.50
N GLU A 193 -1.01 -3.95 37.52
CA GLU A 193 -0.41 -2.67 37.90
C GLU A 193 1.09 -2.71 38.20
N PRO A 194 1.62 -3.73 38.93
CA PRO A 194 3.04 -3.79 39.30
C PRO A 194 3.94 -4.21 38.14
N HIS A 195 3.37 -4.72 37.03
CA HIS A 195 4.13 -5.21 35.88
C HIS A 195 4.28 -4.13 34.82
N VAL A 196 5.39 -4.18 34.07
CA VAL A 196 5.62 -3.22 32.97
C VAL A 196 4.55 -3.40 31.89
N GLN A 197 3.91 -2.30 31.50
CA GLN A 197 3.02 -2.27 30.35
C GLN A 197 3.75 -1.68 29.14
N LEU A 198 3.78 -2.43 28.04
CA LEU A 198 4.36 -2.00 26.77
C LEU A 198 3.30 -1.24 25.99
N VAL A 199 3.46 0.06 25.84
CA VAL A 199 2.44 0.98 25.31
C VAL A 199 2.89 1.50 23.94
N LEU A 200 1.98 1.52 22.98
CA LEU A 200 2.22 2.21 21.70
C LEU A 200 2.12 3.71 21.92
N THR A 201 3.08 4.48 21.40
CA THR A 201 3.09 5.93 21.48
C THR A 201 2.85 6.57 20.11
N ASP A 202 2.10 7.66 20.10
CA ASP A 202 1.88 8.46 18.91
C ASP A 202 3.13 9.29 18.59
N ARG A 203 3.51 9.32 17.32
CA ARG A 203 4.55 10.23 16.81
C ARG A 203 3.97 11.60 16.44
N THR A 204 2.63 11.71 16.41
CA THR A 204 1.91 12.95 16.14
C THR A 204 1.34 13.53 17.43
N GLN A 205 0.74 14.71 17.35
CA GLN A 205 0.01 15.30 18.48
C GLN A 205 -1.48 14.94 18.49
N LEU A 206 -1.97 14.23 17.47
CA LEU A 206 -3.40 14.00 17.26
C LEU A 206 -4.02 13.10 18.33
N THR A 207 -3.26 12.15 18.87
CA THR A 207 -3.75 11.22 19.90
C THR A 207 -3.03 11.34 21.25
N GLN A 208 -2.20 12.37 21.46
CA GLN A 208 -1.41 12.55 22.70
C GLN A 208 -2.23 12.52 23.99
N ASN A 209 -3.48 12.96 23.93
CA ASN A 209 -4.39 12.97 25.08
C ASN A 209 -5.25 11.70 25.22
N LEU A 210 -5.09 10.73 24.29
CA LEU A 210 -5.83 9.47 24.32
C LEU A 210 -5.02 8.41 25.09
N SER A 211 -5.16 8.40 26.42
CA SER A 211 -4.48 7.42 27.30
C SER A 211 -5.31 6.15 27.56
N GLY A 212 -6.10 5.71 26.57
CA GLY A 212 -6.96 4.54 26.71
C GLY A 212 -6.16 3.26 26.98
N GLY A 213 -6.58 2.48 27.98
CA GLY A 213 -6.02 1.14 28.24
C GLY A 213 -4.71 1.10 29.03
N ILE A 214 -4.26 2.22 29.61
CA ILE A 214 -3.12 2.23 30.54
C ILE A 214 -3.61 1.82 31.93
N VAL A 215 -2.97 0.79 32.47
CA VAL A 215 -3.30 0.18 33.76
C VAL A 215 -2.08 0.18 34.69
N SER A 216 -0.90 -0.12 34.15
CA SER A 216 0.32 -0.30 34.95
C SER A 216 0.94 1.03 35.37
N ARG A 217 1.62 1.01 36.53
CA ARG A 217 2.41 2.15 37.02
C ARG A 217 3.73 2.31 36.27
N HIS A 218 4.25 1.22 35.72
CA HIS A 218 5.48 1.21 34.94
C HIS A 218 5.14 1.05 33.46
N ILE A 219 5.53 2.04 32.65
CA ILE A 219 5.17 2.10 31.22
C ILE A 219 6.44 2.23 30.39
N TRP A 220 6.59 1.33 29.41
CA TRP A 220 7.58 1.47 28.34
C TRP A 220 6.87 1.81 27.03
N ARG A 221 7.37 2.82 26.30
CA ARG A 221 6.73 3.34 25.11
C ARG A 221 7.47 2.92 23.85
N PHE A 222 6.69 2.49 22.85
CA PHE A 222 7.16 2.02 21.54
C PHE A 222 6.45 2.79 20.44
N ALA A 223 7.15 3.06 19.35
CA ALA A 223 6.59 3.80 18.23
C ALA A 223 6.01 2.88 17.13
N ASP A 224 6.21 1.56 17.23
CA ASP A 224 5.72 0.57 16.27
C ASP A 224 5.40 -0.77 16.94
N PHE A 225 4.54 -1.55 16.26
CA PHE A 225 4.08 -2.85 16.77
C PHE A 225 5.16 -3.94 16.70
N ALA A 226 6.06 -3.90 15.70
CA ALA A 226 7.06 -4.94 15.51
C ALA A 226 8.06 -4.95 16.68
N THR A 227 8.67 -3.80 16.95
CA THR A 227 9.58 -3.64 18.09
C THR A 227 8.87 -3.98 19.42
N ARG A 228 7.60 -3.55 19.58
CA ARG A 228 6.83 -3.86 20.78
C ARG A 228 6.59 -5.36 20.94
N LEU A 229 6.34 -6.08 19.83
CA LEU A 229 6.19 -7.54 19.84
C LEU A 229 7.47 -8.26 20.24
N ASP A 230 8.64 -7.79 19.75
CA ASP A 230 9.93 -8.36 20.12
C ASP A 230 10.19 -8.25 21.64
N PHE A 231 9.92 -7.08 22.22
CA PHE A 231 10.03 -6.89 23.68
C PHE A 231 9.01 -7.71 24.46
N LEU A 232 7.79 -7.85 23.95
CA LEU A 232 6.77 -8.71 24.53
C LEU A 232 7.23 -10.18 24.56
N LEU A 233 7.74 -10.70 23.44
CA LEU A 233 8.27 -12.07 23.32
C LEU A 233 9.47 -12.32 24.23
N ALA A 234 10.29 -11.29 24.45
CA ALA A 234 11.43 -11.34 25.38
C ALA A 234 11.02 -11.26 26.87
N GLY A 235 9.72 -11.09 27.16
CA GLY A 235 9.20 -11.14 28.53
C GLY A 235 9.33 -9.84 29.33
N PHE A 236 9.55 -8.69 28.68
CA PHE A 236 9.72 -7.40 29.36
C PHE A 236 8.44 -6.87 30.03
N GLY A 237 7.26 -7.37 29.64
CA GLY A 237 6.00 -6.93 30.21
C GLY A 237 4.80 -7.49 29.47
N TRP A 238 3.66 -6.82 29.61
CA TRP A 238 2.41 -7.19 28.98
C TRP A 238 1.86 -6.05 28.12
N CYS A 239 1.01 -6.35 27.15
CA CYS A 239 0.32 -5.33 26.36
C CYS A 239 -0.92 -5.88 25.62
N ASN A 240 -1.75 -4.97 25.11
CA ASN A 240 -2.81 -5.31 24.16
C ASN A 240 -2.22 -5.33 22.75
N MET A 241 -2.31 -6.45 22.03
CA MET A 241 -1.83 -6.61 20.66
C MET A 241 -2.97 -7.00 19.73
N PRO A 242 -2.94 -6.55 18.44
CA PRO A 242 -3.86 -7.06 17.44
C PRO A 242 -3.80 -8.61 17.41
N SER A 243 -4.96 -9.25 17.51
CA SER A 243 -5.06 -10.71 17.65
C SER A 243 -4.35 -11.46 16.53
N HIS A 244 -4.47 -10.97 15.29
CA HIS A 244 -3.83 -11.59 14.12
C HIS A 244 -2.29 -11.53 14.15
N MET A 245 -1.70 -10.56 14.88
CA MET A 245 -0.23 -10.47 15.03
C MET A 245 0.32 -11.47 16.06
N VAL A 246 -0.50 -11.89 17.02
CA VAL A 246 -0.06 -12.73 18.15
C VAL A 246 -0.66 -14.13 18.15
N ALA A 247 -1.65 -14.41 17.32
CA ALA A 247 -2.36 -15.70 17.29
C ALA A 247 -1.42 -16.89 17.11
N GLU A 248 -0.47 -16.82 16.19
CA GLU A 248 0.54 -17.88 15.98
C GLU A 248 1.48 -18.04 17.17
N HIS A 249 1.85 -16.94 17.83
CA HIS A 249 2.70 -16.99 19.02
C HIS A 249 1.95 -17.61 20.20
N VAL A 250 0.66 -17.33 20.34
CA VAL A 250 -0.19 -17.94 21.36
C VAL A 250 -0.38 -19.44 21.07
N ALA A 251 -0.70 -19.80 19.83
CA ALA A 251 -0.85 -21.20 19.45
C ALA A 251 0.45 -22.00 19.62
N ALA A 252 1.61 -21.39 19.39
CA ALA A 252 2.93 -22.00 19.62
C ALA A 252 3.39 -21.97 21.09
N GLY A 253 2.58 -21.46 22.01
CA GLY A 253 2.91 -21.39 23.45
C GLY A 253 4.02 -20.38 23.80
N ARG A 254 4.42 -19.48 22.89
CA ARG A 254 5.41 -18.42 23.17
C ARG A 254 4.78 -17.25 23.93
N LEU A 255 3.52 -16.95 23.62
CA LEU A 255 2.72 -15.98 24.35
C LEU A 255 1.53 -16.66 25.01
N LYS A 256 1.05 -16.06 26.08
CA LYS A 256 -0.21 -16.41 26.73
C LYS A 256 -1.17 -15.23 26.65
N ARG A 257 -2.39 -15.47 26.19
CA ARG A 257 -3.48 -14.51 26.28
C ARG A 257 -3.90 -14.43 27.76
N LEU A 258 -4.09 -13.21 28.25
CA LEU A 258 -4.58 -12.96 29.60
C LEU A 258 -6.10 -12.79 29.55
N GLU A 259 -6.79 -13.41 30.50
CA GLU A 259 -8.20 -13.14 30.80
C GLU A 259 -8.27 -12.17 31.96
N ILE A 260 -8.91 -11.01 31.79
CA ILE A 260 -9.02 -9.98 32.81
C ILE A 260 -10.45 -9.95 33.29
N ALA A 261 -10.62 -10.06 34.60
CA ALA A 261 -11.94 -10.09 35.22
C ALA A 261 -12.74 -8.83 34.91
N ASN A 262 -14.00 -9.01 34.56
CA ASN A 262 -14.94 -7.93 34.19
C ASN A 262 -14.47 -7.05 33.03
N GLN A 263 -13.60 -7.55 32.16
CA GLN A 263 -13.19 -6.87 30.95
C GLN A 263 -13.64 -7.67 29.73
N GLU A 264 -14.45 -7.06 28.89
CA GLU A 264 -14.81 -7.60 27.59
C GLU A 264 -13.66 -7.50 26.57
N ASP A 265 -13.73 -8.31 25.53
CA ASP A 265 -12.77 -8.25 24.45
C ASP A 265 -12.82 -6.88 23.77
N VAL A 266 -11.68 -6.22 23.72
CA VAL A 266 -11.56 -4.92 23.04
C VAL A 266 -11.43 -5.14 21.55
N ALA A 267 -12.28 -4.50 20.76
CA ALA A 267 -12.16 -4.47 19.31
C ALA A 267 -12.22 -3.03 18.81
N LEU A 268 -11.18 -2.59 18.11
CA LEU A 268 -11.11 -1.25 17.56
C LEU A 268 -11.66 -1.22 16.12
N PRO A 269 -12.61 -0.30 15.83
CA PRO A 269 -13.14 -0.17 14.48
C PRO A 269 -12.13 0.54 13.58
N LEU A 270 -11.81 -0.06 12.44
CA LEU A 270 -11.08 0.56 11.35
C LEU A 270 -12.05 1.18 10.35
N HIS A 271 -11.73 2.37 9.90
CA HIS A 271 -12.51 3.12 8.92
C HIS A 271 -11.64 3.45 7.71
N VAL A 272 -12.26 3.44 6.55
CA VAL A 272 -11.72 4.11 5.36
C VAL A 272 -12.02 5.58 5.48
N VAL A 273 -11.01 6.42 5.28
CA VAL A 273 -11.10 7.85 5.49
C VAL A 273 -10.48 8.60 4.32
N HIS A 274 -11.14 9.68 3.90
CA HIS A 274 -10.63 10.63 2.91
C HIS A 274 -11.15 12.04 3.19
N GLU A 275 -10.53 13.05 2.60
CA GLU A 275 -11.02 14.44 2.71
C GLU A 275 -12.38 14.61 2.03
N ARG A 276 -13.27 15.40 2.61
CA ARG A 276 -14.64 15.63 2.10
C ARG A 276 -14.68 16.15 0.66
N GLY A 277 -13.75 16.94 0.23
CA GLY A 277 -13.68 17.50 -1.14
C GLY A 277 -12.91 16.63 -2.14
N ARG A 278 -12.37 15.48 -1.71
CA ARG A 278 -11.45 14.66 -2.51
C ARG A 278 -11.79 13.17 -2.40
N SER A 279 -12.92 12.81 -2.98
CA SER A 279 -13.32 11.38 -3.03
C SER A 279 -12.27 10.55 -3.75
N PRO A 280 -12.09 9.28 -3.35
CA PRO A 280 -11.22 8.34 -4.05
C PRO A 280 -11.62 8.21 -5.51
N GLY A 281 -10.66 8.14 -6.42
CA GLY A 281 -10.87 7.84 -7.82
C GLY A 281 -11.24 6.36 -8.03
N ARG A 282 -11.25 5.92 -9.27
CA ARG A 282 -11.71 4.58 -9.66
C ARG A 282 -10.87 3.49 -9.00
N ALA A 283 -9.55 3.64 -8.93
CA ALA A 283 -8.66 2.64 -8.35
C ALA A 283 -8.77 2.58 -6.82
N GLY A 284 -8.89 3.72 -6.15
CA GLY A 284 -9.13 3.78 -4.71
C GLY A 284 -10.46 3.14 -4.31
N ARG A 285 -11.55 3.44 -5.04
CA ARG A 285 -12.85 2.78 -4.83
C ARG A 285 -12.78 1.27 -5.05
N TRP A 286 -12.07 0.84 -6.08
CA TRP A 286 -11.85 -0.58 -6.35
C TRP A 286 -11.09 -1.27 -5.21
N LEU A 287 -10.00 -0.65 -4.73
CA LEU A 287 -9.22 -1.18 -3.60
C LEU A 287 -10.06 -1.31 -2.32
N ILE A 288 -10.87 -0.30 -2.01
CA ILE A 288 -11.79 -0.33 -0.85
C ILE A 288 -12.76 -1.50 -0.96
N ALA A 289 -13.33 -1.73 -2.14
CA ALA A 289 -14.28 -2.81 -2.37
C ALA A 289 -13.60 -4.20 -2.22
N ASP A 290 -12.41 -4.38 -2.80
CA ASP A 290 -11.63 -5.63 -2.70
C ASP A 290 -11.20 -5.92 -1.26
N LEU A 291 -10.70 -4.91 -0.54
CA LEU A 291 -10.35 -5.03 0.88
C LEU A 291 -11.57 -5.45 1.73
N ARG A 292 -12.73 -4.83 1.51
CA ARG A 292 -13.96 -5.19 2.24
C ARG A 292 -14.36 -6.64 2.00
N GLU A 293 -14.26 -7.12 0.77
CA GLU A 293 -14.62 -8.50 0.45
C GLU A 293 -13.67 -9.49 1.13
N ARG A 294 -12.36 -9.24 1.07
CA ARG A 294 -11.36 -10.08 1.73
C ARG A 294 -11.47 -10.07 3.25
N MET A 295 -11.85 -8.93 3.84
CA MET A 295 -12.07 -8.80 5.29
C MET A 295 -13.18 -9.72 5.80
N LYS A 296 -14.21 -10.01 5.02
CA LYS A 296 -15.30 -10.93 5.42
C LYS A 296 -14.79 -12.34 5.72
N THR A 297 -13.71 -12.76 5.08
CA THR A 297 -13.12 -14.11 5.22
C THR A 297 -11.88 -14.14 6.12
N CYS A 298 -11.40 -12.98 6.58
CA CYS A 298 -10.18 -12.88 7.38
C CYS A 298 -10.36 -13.50 8.77
N PRO A 299 -9.49 -14.45 9.19
CA PRO A 299 -9.56 -15.04 10.54
C PRO A 299 -9.33 -14.04 11.69
N GLY A 300 -8.67 -12.92 11.40
CA GLY A 300 -8.39 -11.84 12.38
C GLY A 300 -9.50 -10.78 12.48
N ALA A 301 -10.52 -10.84 11.64
CA ALA A 301 -11.67 -9.95 11.75
C ALA A 301 -12.52 -10.37 12.96
N TYR A 302 -12.85 -9.41 13.81
CA TYR A 302 -13.67 -9.65 14.98
C TYR A 302 -15.11 -10.00 14.58
N ARG A 303 -15.51 -11.26 14.77
CA ARG A 303 -16.85 -11.77 14.43
C ARG A 303 -17.87 -11.63 15.60
N GLY A 304 -17.48 -11.03 16.72
CA GLY A 304 -18.30 -10.98 17.94
C GLY A 304 -19.44 -9.99 17.97
N ALA A 305 -19.74 -9.27 16.88
CA ALA A 305 -20.74 -8.20 16.87
C ALA A 305 -21.96 -8.41 15.96
N GLU A 306 -22.10 -9.56 15.29
CA GLU A 306 -23.35 -9.86 14.56
C GLU A 306 -24.56 -10.02 15.47
N LYS A 307 -24.37 -10.37 16.75
CA LYS A 307 -25.46 -10.42 17.75
C LYS A 307 -25.88 -9.04 18.24
N ALA A 308 -24.96 -8.13 18.49
CA ALA A 308 -25.29 -6.83 19.08
C ALA A 308 -25.94 -5.84 18.08
N THR A 309 -25.65 -5.97 16.78
CA THR A 309 -26.30 -5.12 15.75
C THR A 309 -27.73 -5.61 15.43
N ALA A 310 -27.93 -6.92 15.42
CA ALA A 310 -29.27 -7.48 15.25
C ALA A 310 -30.20 -7.14 16.44
N GLU A 311 -29.68 -7.20 17.68
CA GLU A 311 -30.43 -6.82 18.87
C GLU A 311 -30.69 -5.30 18.96
N ALA A 312 -29.83 -4.46 18.40
CA ALA A 312 -30.02 -3.00 18.34
C ALA A 312 -31.00 -2.57 17.23
N GLU A 313 -31.06 -3.30 16.12
CA GLU A 313 -32.03 -3.06 15.05
C GLU A 313 -33.45 -3.58 15.43
N GLU A 314 -33.54 -4.70 16.19
CA GLU A 314 -34.85 -5.17 16.76
C GLU A 314 -35.37 -4.28 17.89
N ALA A 315 -34.51 -3.56 18.61
CA ALA A 315 -34.91 -2.65 19.69
C ALA A 315 -35.41 -1.26 19.20
N VAL A 316 -35.25 -0.95 17.92
CA VAL A 316 -35.66 0.33 17.28
C VAL A 316 -36.83 0.12 16.31
N ALA A 317 -37.26 -1.11 16.07
CA ALA A 317 -38.48 -1.45 15.31
C ALA A 317 -39.64 -1.73 16.24
#